data_855739b1cca7a7ebb00aedef7f36a1f9
#
_entry.id   855739b1cca7a7ebb00aedef7f36a1f9
#
_cell.length_a   1.000
_cell.length_b   1.000
_cell.length_c   1.000
_cell.angle_alpha   90.00
_cell.angle_beta   90.00
_cell.angle_gamma   90.00
#
_symmetry.space_group_name_H-M   'P 1'
#
loop_
_entity.id
_entity.type
_entity.pdbx_description
1 polymer ?
#
loop_
_entity_poly.entity_id
_entity_poly.type
_entity_poly.pdbx_seq_one_letter_code
_entity_poly.pdbx_strand_id
1 'polypeptide(L)'
;MKKSKNNLWRTKTYLVGHMQYKSGRDWRGYVTEELNPLGVTVFDPYHKPFVEDVDEDEPARVEMLQMMEDGKYDELTRRMKKVRNYDLNLVDRSDFIIANLQPEIASWGSAEEIVTAVREQKPVFVAIEGGKVKTPLWMLAMFPHKYIYNSIEEVVDIIKKIDSGEVRLDSGRWKLLKKEYR
;
A
#
# COMPACT_ATOMS: atom_id res chain seq x y z
N MET A 1 -31.08 4.00 -16.85
CA MET A 1 -29.64 4.03 -16.46
C MET A 1 -29.51 3.49 -15.06
N LYS A 2 -28.85 2.32 -14.85
CA LYS A 2 -28.48 1.88 -13.49
C LYS A 2 -27.47 2.90 -12.96
N LYS A 3 -27.76 3.56 -11.81
CA LYS A 3 -26.78 4.35 -11.10
C LYS A 3 -25.55 3.46 -10.91
N SER A 4 -24.37 3.91 -11.35
CA SER A 4 -23.11 3.23 -11.00
C SER A 4 -23.07 3.14 -9.49
N LYS A 5 -22.89 1.94 -8.97
CA LYS A 5 -22.69 1.78 -7.54
C LYS A 5 -21.32 2.38 -7.23
N ASN A 6 -21.24 3.30 -6.32
CA ASN A 6 -20.00 3.86 -5.85
C ASN A 6 -19.66 3.16 -4.52
N ASN A 7 -19.21 1.91 -4.63
CA ASN A 7 -19.02 1.03 -3.47
C ASN A 7 -17.85 1.43 -2.59
N LEU A 8 -16.87 2.14 -3.16
CA LEU A 8 -15.63 2.54 -2.45
C LEU A 8 -15.66 3.99 -1.95
N TRP A 9 -16.78 4.69 -2.14
CA TRP A 9 -16.93 6.06 -1.66
C TRP A 9 -16.59 6.21 -0.18
N ARG A 10 -15.68 7.14 0.16
CA ARG A 10 -15.16 7.39 1.50
C ARG A 10 -14.31 6.28 2.11
N THR A 11 -13.91 5.29 1.34
CA THR A 11 -12.91 4.33 1.81
C THR A 11 -11.51 4.92 1.73
N LYS A 12 -10.57 4.26 2.38
CA LYS A 12 -9.16 4.68 2.48
C LYS A 12 -8.26 3.53 2.08
N THR A 13 -7.22 3.83 1.34
CA THR A 13 -6.17 2.86 1.01
C THR A 13 -4.79 3.42 1.32
N TYR A 14 -3.87 2.57 1.70
CA TYR A 14 -2.46 2.89 1.86
C TYR A 14 -1.64 2.18 0.79
N LEU A 15 -0.64 2.88 0.25
CA LEU A 15 0.18 2.42 -0.87
C LEU A 15 1.52 1.87 -0.38
N VAL A 16 1.66 0.55 -0.43
CA VAL A 16 2.86 -0.19 0.00
C VAL A 16 3.79 -0.45 -1.18
N GLY A 17 5.08 -0.25 -0.99
CA GLY A 17 6.10 -0.56 -2.00
C GLY A 17 7.41 0.17 -1.73
N HIS A 18 8.44 -0.14 -2.53
CA HIS A 18 9.74 0.48 -2.35
C HIS A 18 9.69 2.01 -2.50
N MET A 19 10.51 2.69 -1.73
CA MET A 19 10.65 4.15 -1.70
C MET A 19 11.99 4.63 -2.31
N GLN A 20 12.82 3.69 -2.75
CA GLN A 20 14.23 3.93 -3.03
C GLN A 20 14.51 4.57 -4.40
N TYR A 21 13.54 4.51 -5.33
CA TYR A 21 13.72 4.93 -6.71
C TYR A 21 12.53 5.79 -7.18
N LYS A 22 12.77 6.61 -8.22
CA LYS A 22 11.74 7.44 -8.85
C LYS A 22 10.50 6.63 -9.27
N SER A 23 10.69 5.41 -9.75
CA SER A 23 9.60 4.50 -10.11
C SER A 23 8.61 4.26 -8.96
N GLY A 24 9.08 4.35 -7.71
CA GLY A 24 8.22 4.26 -6.53
C GLY A 24 7.21 5.40 -6.42
N ARG A 25 7.52 6.60 -6.94
CA ARG A 25 6.60 7.74 -6.96
C ARG A 25 5.61 7.67 -8.11
N ASP A 26 6.08 7.28 -9.29
CA ASP A 26 5.30 7.33 -10.52
C ASP A 26 4.04 6.46 -10.42
N TRP A 27 4.15 5.22 -9.96
CA TRP A 27 2.99 4.34 -9.82
C TRP A 27 2.00 4.81 -8.73
N ARG A 28 2.49 5.45 -7.65
CA ARG A 28 1.63 6.00 -6.60
C ARG A 28 0.82 7.19 -7.10
N GLY A 29 1.45 8.06 -7.88
CA GLY A 29 0.77 9.16 -8.57
C GLY A 29 -0.36 8.63 -9.44
N TYR A 30 -0.08 7.65 -10.30
CA TYR A 30 -1.07 7.01 -11.15
C TYR A 30 -2.25 6.44 -10.35
N VAL A 31 -1.98 5.65 -9.30
CA VAL A 31 -3.05 5.08 -8.45
C VAL A 31 -3.88 6.19 -7.81
N THR A 32 -3.25 7.24 -7.34
CA THR A 32 -3.93 8.37 -6.70
C THR A 32 -4.87 9.09 -7.67
N GLU A 33 -4.40 9.37 -8.89
CA GLU A 33 -5.20 10.00 -9.95
C GLU A 33 -6.42 9.15 -10.34
N GLU A 34 -6.26 7.83 -10.39
CA GLU A 34 -7.31 6.89 -10.78
C GLU A 34 -8.35 6.63 -9.68
N LEU A 35 -7.96 6.67 -8.41
CA LEU A 35 -8.86 6.35 -7.29
C LEU A 35 -9.54 7.57 -6.66
N ASN A 36 -8.94 8.75 -6.74
CA ASN A 36 -9.56 9.98 -6.22
C ASN A 36 -10.97 10.26 -6.79
N PRO A 37 -11.24 10.09 -8.11
CA PRO A 37 -12.58 10.27 -8.66
C PRO A 37 -13.62 9.29 -8.10
N LEU A 38 -13.18 8.13 -7.58
CA LEU A 38 -14.06 7.16 -6.91
C LEU A 38 -14.39 7.55 -5.47
N GLY A 39 -13.79 8.64 -4.96
CA GLY A 39 -13.94 9.09 -3.59
C GLY A 39 -13.15 8.27 -2.57
N VAL A 40 -12.13 7.54 -3.04
CA VAL A 40 -11.17 6.83 -2.19
C VAL A 40 -10.12 7.81 -1.71
N THR A 41 -9.86 7.85 -0.41
CA THR A 41 -8.72 8.58 0.14
C THR A 41 -7.47 7.72 0.02
N VAL A 42 -6.46 8.21 -0.69
CA VAL A 42 -5.19 7.50 -0.86
C VAL A 42 -4.16 8.05 0.12
N PHE A 43 -3.60 7.17 0.95
CA PHE A 43 -2.46 7.45 1.81
C PHE A 43 -1.17 7.04 1.09
N ASP A 44 -0.41 8.05 0.68
CA ASP A 44 0.90 7.87 0.05
C ASP A 44 2.00 8.15 1.09
N PRO A 45 2.92 7.19 1.38
CA PRO A 45 3.99 7.39 2.35
C PRO A 45 4.98 8.52 2.00
N TYR A 46 5.01 9.00 0.75
CA TYR A 46 5.76 10.21 0.39
C TYR A 46 5.10 11.51 0.90
N HIS A 47 3.84 11.48 1.29
CA HIS A 47 3.12 12.64 1.80
C HIS A 47 2.79 12.43 3.29
N LYS A 48 3.72 12.83 4.15
CA LYS A 48 3.60 12.74 5.62
C LYS A 48 3.45 14.16 6.23
N PRO A 49 2.30 14.83 6.02
CA PRO A 49 2.12 16.18 6.53
C PRO A 49 2.14 16.19 8.06
N PHE A 50 2.68 17.27 8.63
CA PHE A 50 2.71 17.55 10.07
C PHE A 50 3.65 16.68 10.93
N VAL A 51 4.54 15.93 10.34
CA VAL A 51 5.55 15.15 11.09
C VAL A 51 6.92 15.44 10.52
N GLU A 52 7.83 15.90 11.37
CA GLU A 52 9.24 16.13 11.03
C GLU A 52 10.05 14.84 11.17
N ASP A 53 11.15 14.73 10.42
CA ASP A 53 12.11 13.60 10.45
C ASP A 53 11.51 12.23 10.06
N VAL A 54 10.50 12.21 9.20
CA VAL A 54 9.90 10.97 8.69
C VAL A 54 10.01 10.84 7.17
N ASP A 55 10.79 11.71 6.53
CA ASP A 55 11.03 11.67 5.11
C ASP A 55 11.84 10.42 4.72
N GLU A 56 11.43 9.78 3.63
CA GLU A 56 12.05 8.58 3.08
C GLU A 56 12.43 8.76 1.60
N ASP A 57 12.54 10.00 1.16
CA ASP A 57 13.01 10.32 -0.17
C ASP A 57 14.51 10.04 -0.34
N GLU A 58 15.01 10.18 -1.55
CA GLU A 58 16.40 9.87 -1.85
C GLU A 58 17.41 10.68 -1.02
N PRO A 59 17.24 12.02 -0.81
CA PRO A 59 18.11 12.77 0.08
C PRO A 59 18.12 12.27 1.53
N ALA A 60 16.93 12.01 2.09
CA ALA A 60 16.81 11.49 3.46
C ALA A 60 17.45 10.12 3.60
N ARG A 61 17.35 9.28 2.58
CA ARG A 61 18.03 7.97 2.58
C ARG A 61 19.54 8.10 2.55
N VAL A 62 20.09 8.98 1.74
CA VAL A 62 21.55 9.23 1.71
C VAL A 62 22.05 9.67 3.07
N GLU A 63 21.34 10.59 3.73
CA GLU A 63 21.63 11.03 5.09
C GLU A 63 21.62 9.86 6.09
N MET A 64 20.56 9.02 6.04
CA MET A 64 20.46 7.87 6.94
C MET A 64 21.59 6.85 6.73
N LEU A 65 22.02 6.62 5.49
CA LEU A 65 23.15 5.76 5.19
C LEU A 65 24.46 6.35 5.76
N GLN A 66 24.66 7.66 5.64
CA GLN A 66 25.82 8.33 6.25
C GLN A 66 25.79 8.22 7.76
N MET A 67 24.62 8.36 8.39
CA MET A 67 24.47 8.14 9.84
C MET A 67 24.87 6.73 10.27
N MET A 68 24.57 5.70 9.45
CA MET A 68 25.02 4.32 9.71
C MET A 68 26.55 4.22 9.66
N GLU A 69 27.19 4.80 8.63
CA GLU A 69 28.66 4.83 8.50
C GLU A 69 29.33 5.57 9.66
N ASP A 70 28.72 6.65 10.15
CA ASP A 70 29.19 7.44 11.29
C ASP A 70 28.93 6.75 12.64
N GLY A 71 28.28 5.58 12.67
CA GLY A 71 27.94 4.86 13.90
C GLY A 71 26.81 5.49 14.73
N LYS A 72 26.00 6.39 14.17
CA LYS A 72 24.88 7.09 14.85
C LYS A 72 23.63 6.22 14.98
N TYR A 73 23.78 4.97 15.39
CA TYR A 73 22.69 3.98 15.41
C TYR A 73 21.53 4.35 16.33
N ASP A 74 21.78 4.99 17.48
CA ASP A 74 20.71 5.37 18.41
C ASP A 74 19.81 6.48 17.83
N GLU A 75 20.41 7.44 17.14
CA GLU A 75 19.68 8.51 16.47
C GLU A 75 18.87 7.97 15.30
N LEU A 76 19.49 7.16 14.46
CA LEU A 76 18.84 6.49 13.34
C LEU A 76 17.70 5.58 13.81
N THR A 77 17.90 4.84 14.90
CA THR A 77 16.86 4.02 15.50
C THR A 77 15.64 4.85 15.93
N ARG A 78 15.86 6.02 16.54
CA ARG A 78 14.76 6.92 16.92
C ARG A 78 14.01 7.44 15.70
N ARG A 79 14.73 7.84 14.63
CA ARG A 79 14.14 8.28 13.38
C ARG A 79 13.32 7.17 12.72
N MET A 80 13.88 5.99 12.54
CA MET A 80 13.19 4.85 11.92
C MET A 80 11.98 4.36 12.72
N LYS A 81 11.99 4.48 14.05
CA LYS A 81 10.79 4.22 14.87
C LYS A 81 9.65 5.19 14.57
N LYS A 82 9.94 6.48 14.33
CA LYS A 82 8.92 7.45 13.93
C LYS A 82 8.33 7.10 12.57
N VAL A 83 9.19 6.82 11.57
CA VAL A 83 8.77 6.39 10.22
C VAL A 83 7.86 5.18 10.32
N ARG A 84 8.36 4.09 10.92
CA ARG A 84 7.60 2.85 11.07
C ARG A 84 6.25 3.04 11.76
N ASN A 85 6.22 3.79 12.87
CA ASN A 85 4.97 4.02 13.61
C ASN A 85 3.97 4.82 12.78
N TYR A 86 4.45 5.78 12.00
CA TYR A 86 3.59 6.56 11.11
C TYR A 86 2.97 5.68 10.03
N ASP A 87 3.79 4.89 9.34
CA ASP A 87 3.35 4.05 8.23
C ASP A 87 2.39 2.94 8.70
N LEU A 88 2.69 2.28 9.81
CA LEU A 88 1.77 1.30 10.40
C LEU A 88 0.44 1.94 10.84
N ASN A 89 0.46 3.19 11.34
CA ASN A 89 -0.79 3.90 11.64
C ASN A 89 -1.61 4.16 10.37
N LEU A 90 -0.98 4.43 9.23
CA LEU A 90 -1.69 4.56 7.95
C LEU A 90 -2.26 3.20 7.48
N VAL A 91 -1.53 2.10 7.69
CA VAL A 91 -2.07 0.75 7.49
C VAL A 91 -3.32 0.54 8.34
N ASP A 92 -3.24 0.81 9.65
CA ASP A 92 -4.35 0.65 10.60
C ASP A 92 -5.60 1.43 10.18
N ARG A 93 -5.42 2.65 9.66
CA ARG A 93 -6.49 3.55 9.25
C ARG A 93 -7.06 3.26 7.87
N SER A 94 -6.47 2.36 7.12
CA SER A 94 -6.89 1.99 5.77
C SER A 94 -7.95 0.89 5.79
N ASP A 95 -8.86 0.95 4.83
CA ASP A 95 -9.88 -0.07 4.60
C ASP A 95 -9.34 -1.24 3.78
N PHE A 96 -8.39 -0.97 2.91
CA PHE A 96 -7.67 -1.94 2.10
C PHE A 96 -6.28 -1.41 1.75
N ILE A 97 -5.41 -2.29 1.24
CA ILE A 97 -4.02 -1.97 0.89
C ILE A 97 -3.79 -2.26 -0.59
N ILE A 98 -3.03 -1.39 -1.24
CA ILE A 98 -2.48 -1.61 -2.57
C ILE A 98 -0.96 -1.71 -2.44
N ALA A 99 -0.39 -2.82 -2.88
CA ALA A 99 1.04 -3.03 -2.88
C ALA A 99 1.57 -3.18 -4.31
N ASN A 100 2.68 -2.50 -4.62
CA ASN A 100 3.45 -2.70 -5.84
C ASN A 100 4.85 -3.17 -5.47
N LEU A 101 5.14 -4.44 -5.70
CA LEU A 101 6.34 -5.10 -5.21
C LEU A 101 7.30 -5.46 -6.35
N GLN A 102 8.57 -5.18 -6.10
CA GLN A 102 9.69 -5.63 -6.91
C GLN A 102 10.38 -6.78 -6.15
N PRO A 103 10.28 -8.04 -6.63
CA PRO A 103 10.80 -9.20 -5.89
C PRO A 103 12.30 -9.15 -5.61
N GLU A 104 13.06 -8.47 -6.45
CA GLU A 104 14.51 -8.31 -6.33
C GLU A 104 14.90 -7.25 -5.25
N ILE A 105 13.94 -6.43 -4.79
CA ILE A 105 14.19 -5.41 -3.78
C ILE A 105 13.68 -5.89 -2.42
N ALA A 106 14.59 -6.22 -1.54
CA ALA A 106 14.24 -6.54 -0.17
C ALA A 106 13.70 -5.28 0.55
N SER A 107 12.44 -5.32 0.97
CA SER A 107 11.80 -4.25 1.75
C SER A 107 11.13 -4.83 2.98
N TRP A 108 11.82 -4.70 4.12
CA TRP A 108 11.29 -5.14 5.41
C TRP A 108 10.07 -4.35 5.84
N GLY A 109 10.04 -3.04 5.55
CA GLY A 109 8.87 -2.19 5.81
C GLY A 109 7.63 -2.67 5.06
N SER A 110 7.73 -2.85 3.74
CA SER A 110 6.62 -3.35 2.93
C SER A 110 6.14 -4.73 3.37
N ALA A 111 7.06 -5.61 3.79
CA ALA A 111 6.70 -6.92 4.30
C ALA A 111 5.90 -6.81 5.61
N GLU A 112 6.33 -5.96 6.55
CA GLU A 112 5.63 -5.73 7.82
C GLU A 112 4.24 -5.12 7.60
N GLU A 113 4.13 -4.12 6.73
CA GLU A 113 2.86 -3.46 6.39
C GLU A 113 1.85 -4.45 5.81
N ILE A 114 2.28 -5.30 4.87
CA ILE A 114 1.43 -6.35 4.28
C ILE A 114 1.02 -7.37 5.34
N VAL A 115 1.95 -7.87 6.17
CA VAL A 115 1.65 -8.83 7.23
C VAL A 115 0.65 -8.24 8.22
N THR A 116 0.83 -6.97 8.61
CA THR A 116 -0.09 -6.26 9.51
C THR A 116 -1.49 -6.20 8.90
N ALA A 117 -1.63 -5.74 7.67
CA ALA A 117 -2.92 -5.68 6.98
C ALA A 117 -3.60 -7.05 6.86
N VAL A 118 -2.84 -8.11 6.55
CA VAL A 118 -3.37 -9.48 6.46
C VAL A 118 -3.87 -9.97 7.82
N ARG A 119 -3.14 -9.72 8.91
CA ARG A 119 -3.55 -10.09 10.27
C ARG A 119 -4.81 -9.35 10.71
N GLU A 120 -4.97 -8.10 10.29
CA GLU A 120 -6.17 -7.30 10.51
C GLU A 120 -7.34 -7.68 9.59
N GLN A 121 -7.14 -8.68 8.75
CA GLN A 121 -8.13 -9.15 7.78
C GLN A 121 -8.53 -8.09 6.73
N LYS A 122 -7.65 -7.15 6.44
CA LYS A 122 -7.84 -6.17 5.37
C LYS A 122 -7.56 -6.82 4.01
N PRO A 123 -8.28 -6.42 2.95
CA PRO A 123 -7.91 -6.80 1.60
C PRO A 123 -6.57 -6.21 1.22
N VAL A 124 -5.70 -7.00 0.59
CA VAL A 124 -4.41 -6.56 0.07
C VAL A 124 -4.36 -6.93 -1.41
N PHE A 125 -4.32 -5.91 -2.28
CA PHE A 125 -4.14 -6.08 -3.72
C PHE A 125 -2.67 -5.89 -4.04
N VAL A 126 -2.06 -6.88 -4.66
CA VAL A 126 -0.62 -6.88 -4.91
C VAL A 126 -0.33 -6.95 -6.40
N ALA A 127 0.34 -5.94 -6.92
CA ALA A 127 1.01 -6.01 -8.21
C ALA A 127 2.44 -6.53 -8.00
N ILE A 128 2.88 -7.44 -8.86
CA ILE A 128 4.24 -7.96 -8.85
C ILE A 128 4.95 -7.49 -10.13
N GLU A 129 6.04 -6.76 -9.99
CA GLU A 129 6.85 -6.37 -11.13
C GLU A 129 7.48 -7.59 -11.80
N GLY A 130 7.36 -7.67 -13.13
CA GLY A 130 7.72 -8.85 -13.91
C GLY A 130 6.65 -9.94 -13.91
N GLY A 131 5.47 -9.65 -13.36
CA GLY A 131 4.27 -10.46 -13.42
C GLY A 131 4.09 -11.44 -12.25
N LYS A 132 2.89 -11.93 -12.13
CA LYS A 132 2.43 -12.83 -11.06
C LYS A 132 3.29 -14.10 -10.90
N VAL A 133 3.92 -14.55 -11.96
CA VAL A 133 4.81 -15.72 -11.95
C VAL A 133 6.03 -15.52 -11.03
N LYS A 134 6.41 -14.27 -10.76
CA LYS A 134 7.51 -13.93 -9.86
C LYS A 134 7.08 -13.75 -8.38
N THR A 135 5.84 -14.09 -8.05
CA THR A 135 5.35 -13.98 -6.68
C THR A 135 6.21 -14.80 -5.71
N PRO A 136 6.73 -14.20 -4.62
CA PRO A 136 7.39 -14.96 -3.57
C PRO A 136 6.47 -16.03 -3.01
N LEU A 137 6.93 -17.27 -2.92
CA LEU A 137 6.10 -18.43 -2.54
C LEU A 137 5.39 -18.22 -1.18
N TRP A 138 6.05 -17.56 -0.24
CA TRP A 138 5.47 -17.28 1.08
C TRP A 138 4.20 -16.43 1.01
N MET A 139 4.10 -15.53 0.03
CA MET A 139 2.91 -14.70 -0.15
C MET A 139 1.65 -15.52 -0.50
N LEU A 140 1.82 -16.64 -1.21
CA LEU A 140 0.71 -17.54 -1.54
C LEU A 140 0.10 -18.21 -0.31
N ALA A 141 0.84 -18.27 0.79
CA ALA A 141 0.34 -18.74 2.07
C ALA A 141 -0.36 -17.63 2.91
N MET A 142 -0.08 -16.37 2.59
CA MET A 142 -0.61 -15.23 3.34
C MET A 142 -2.03 -14.83 2.88
N PHE A 143 -2.29 -14.88 1.58
CA PHE A 143 -3.59 -14.53 1.00
C PHE A 143 -3.84 -15.22 -0.34
N PRO A 144 -5.12 -15.33 -0.78
CA PRO A 144 -5.46 -16.01 -2.02
C PRO A 144 -4.79 -15.36 -3.24
N HIS A 145 -4.30 -16.18 -4.17
CA HIS A 145 -3.64 -15.73 -5.40
C HIS A 145 -4.48 -14.80 -6.30
N LYS A 146 -5.81 -14.79 -6.12
CA LYS A 146 -6.72 -13.87 -6.83
C LYS A 146 -6.53 -12.40 -6.48
N TYR A 147 -5.79 -12.10 -5.41
CA TYR A 147 -5.40 -10.75 -5.02
C TYR A 147 -3.99 -10.36 -5.54
N ILE A 148 -3.35 -11.23 -6.30
CA ILE A 148 -2.03 -11.00 -6.89
C ILE A 148 -2.20 -10.80 -8.40
N TYR A 149 -1.64 -9.72 -8.92
CA TYR A 149 -1.80 -9.23 -10.29
C TYR A 149 -0.45 -9.06 -10.97
N ASN A 150 -0.46 -8.98 -12.32
CA ASN A 150 0.75 -8.83 -13.10
C ASN A 150 1.25 -7.37 -13.12
N SER A 151 0.36 -6.41 -12.90
CA SER A 151 0.71 -5.00 -12.94
C SER A 151 -0.20 -4.15 -12.04
N ILE A 152 0.21 -2.91 -11.79
CA ILE A 152 -0.57 -1.97 -11.01
C ILE A 152 -1.85 -1.53 -11.74
N GLU A 153 -1.84 -1.52 -13.06
CA GLU A 153 -3.01 -1.23 -13.90
C GLU A 153 -4.09 -2.28 -13.70
N GLU A 154 -3.71 -3.58 -13.65
CA GLU A 154 -4.67 -4.65 -13.34
C GLU A 154 -5.28 -4.47 -11.94
N VAL A 155 -4.51 -4.00 -10.95
CA VAL A 155 -5.01 -3.67 -9.62
C VAL A 155 -6.01 -2.52 -9.67
N VAL A 156 -5.70 -1.45 -10.38
CA VAL A 156 -6.62 -0.31 -10.54
C VAL A 156 -7.90 -0.75 -11.24
N ASP A 157 -7.81 -1.55 -12.28
CA ASP A 157 -8.97 -2.06 -13.03
C ASP A 157 -9.90 -2.90 -12.14
N ILE A 158 -9.35 -3.82 -11.33
CA ILE A 158 -10.18 -4.61 -10.42
C ILE A 158 -10.85 -3.75 -9.35
N ILE A 159 -10.16 -2.73 -8.83
CA ILE A 159 -10.73 -1.79 -7.87
C ILE A 159 -11.90 -1.00 -8.49
N LYS A 160 -11.77 -0.53 -9.72
CA LYS A 160 -12.86 0.12 -10.45
C LYS A 160 -14.06 -0.80 -10.66
N LYS A 161 -13.84 -2.07 -10.98
CA LYS A 161 -14.90 -3.08 -11.11
C LYS A 161 -15.58 -3.37 -9.77
N ILE A 162 -14.85 -3.33 -8.67
CA ILE A 162 -15.39 -3.44 -7.32
C ILE A 162 -16.27 -2.21 -7.02
N ASP A 163 -15.78 -1.01 -7.32
CA ASP A 163 -16.52 0.23 -7.09
C ASP A 163 -17.84 0.26 -7.87
N SER A 164 -17.82 -0.11 -9.15
CA SER A 164 -19.01 -0.20 -10.00
C SER A 164 -19.98 -1.32 -9.57
N GLY A 165 -19.53 -2.26 -8.74
CA GLY A 165 -20.30 -3.45 -8.33
C GLY A 165 -20.36 -4.54 -9.40
N GLU A 166 -19.52 -4.47 -10.42
CA GLU A 166 -19.34 -5.51 -11.43
C GLU A 166 -18.72 -6.77 -10.83
N VAL A 167 -17.75 -6.59 -9.95
CA VAL A 167 -17.12 -7.66 -9.18
C VAL A 167 -17.70 -7.69 -7.78
N ARG A 168 -18.25 -8.83 -7.38
CA ARG A 168 -18.70 -9.06 -6.00
C ARG A 168 -17.51 -9.36 -5.11
N LEU A 169 -17.48 -8.68 -3.98
CA LEU A 169 -16.49 -8.91 -2.95
C LEU A 169 -16.81 -10.20 -2.19
N ASP A 170 -15.80 -11.02 -2.07
CA ASP A 170 -15.85 -12.20 -1.21
C ASP A 170 -15.84 -11.75 0.26
N SER A 171 -16.91 -12.00 0.95
CA SER A 171 -17.39 -11.27 2.12
C SER A 171 -16.52 -11.34 3.39
N GLY A 172 -15.50 -12.19 3.44
CA GLY A 172 -14.74 -12.43 4.69
C GLY A 172 -13.82 -11.29 5.09
N ARG A 173 -13.20 -10.60 4.11
CA ARG A 173 -12.16 -9.58 4.34
C ARG A 173 -12.62 -8.13 4.13
N TRP A 174 -13.78 -7.93 3.51
CA TRP A 174 -14.29 -6.60 3.19
C TRP A 174 -15.30 -6.08 4.21
N LYS A 175 -15.06 -6.31 5.48
CA LYS A 175 -15.99 -5.93 6.55
C LYS A 175 -16.33 -4.45 6.54
N LEU A 176 -15.37 -3.60 6.19
CA LEU A 176 -15.54 -2.14 6.18
C LEU A 176 -16.25 -1.62 4.93
N LEU A 177 -16.35 -2.41 3.86
CA LEU A 177 -17.09 -2.03 2.65
C LEU A 177 -18.55 -2.45 2.68
N LYS A 178 -19.03 -3.08 3.74
CA LYS A 178 -20.46 -3.34 3.92
C LYS A 178 -21.20 -2.03 4.07
N LYS A 179 -22.37 -1.91 3.39
CA LYS A 179 -23.20 -0.69 3.44
C LYS A 179 -23.52 -0.19 4.84
N GLU A 180 -23.59 -1.09 5.80
CA GLU A 180 -23.87 -0.79 7.21
C GLU A 180 -22.74 -0.03 7.94
N TYR A 181 -21.54 0.03 7.33
CA TYR A 181 -20.36 0.72 7.90
C TYR A 181 -19.94 1.96 7.09
N ARG A 182 -20.80 2.45 6.20
CA ARG A 182 -20.55 3.62 5.34
C ARG A 182 -21.33 4.83 5.76
#